data_ac111d4269d111d45435769e3b439832
#
_entry.id   ac111d4269d111d45435769e3b439832
#
_cell.length_a   1.000
_cell.length_b   1.000
_cell.length_c   1.000
_cell.angle_alpha   90.00
_cell.angle_beta   90.00
_cell.angle_gamma   90.00
#
_symmetry.space_group_name_H-M   'P 1'
#
loop_
_entity.id
_entity.type
_entity.pdbx_description
1 polymer ?
#
loop_
_entity_poly.entity_id
_entity_poly.type
_entity_poly.pdbx_seq_one_letter_code
_entity_poly.pdbx_strand_id
1 'polypeptide(L)'
;MSENFYYSEKQDGLKSNPTTYDFNFREHSFKFKTDAGVFSKNYIDFGSFTMLEAFTPNSIDAPILDMGCGYGPIGIVISTLYDHDVLMVDINERAISLTNENIISNHVSKAKAQKSYIYDSISDEMKFSSIITNPPIRAGKKVIFDIYDGAFKHLALGGELWVVIQKKQGAPSSKAHLEGLFSNCEVVCKNKGYFILKSRKCNWHILINVI
;
A
#
# COMPACT_ATOMS: atom_id res chain seq x y z
N MET A 1 -0.69 5.27 27.84
CA MET A 1 -0.38 5.56 26.43
C MET A 1 -0.30 4.21 25.73
N SER A 2 -1.24 3.86 24.86
CA SER A 2 -1.14 2.61 24.09
C SER A 2 0.01 2.76 23.10
N GLU A 3 1.09 2.04 23.33
CA GLU A 3 2.20 1.96 22.38
C GLU A 3 1.68 1.57 21.03
N ASN A 4 2.14 2.29 20.00
CA ASN A 4 1.63 2.14 18.64
C ASN A 4 2.41 1.04 17.93
N PHE A 5 2.27 -0.20 18.41
CA PHE A 5 3.02 -1.38 17.98
C PHE A 5 2.99 -1.64 16.46
N TYR A 6 1.94 -1.19 15.76
CA TYR A 6 1.83 -1.37 14.30
C TYR A 6 2.84 -0.56 13.50
N TYR A 7 3.45 0.45 14.13
CA TYR A 7 4.31 1.44 13.50
C TYR A 7 5.73 1.48 14.05
N SER A 8 6.10 0.50 14.84
CA SER A 8 7.43 0.38 15.40
C SER A 8 8.21 -0.71 14.67
N GLU A 9 9.48 -0.44 14.47
CA GLU A 9 10.45 -1.38 13.89
C GLU A 9 10.46 -2.70 14.66
N LYS A 10 10.54 -2.61 15.99
CA LYS A 10 10.54 -3.75 16.90
C LYS A 10 9.35 -3.66 17.86
N GLN A 11 8.85 -4.82 18.22
CA GLN A 11 7.71 -4.97 19.12
C GLN A 11 8.14 -5.71 20.39
N ASP A 12 9.16 -5.16 21.07
CA ASP A 12 9.71 -5.74 22.27
C ASP A 12 8.61 -5.89 23.36
N GLY A 13 8.50 -7.09 23.90
CA GLY A 13 7.51 -7.41 24.94
C GLY A 13 6.11 -7.79 24.45
N LEU A 14 5.79 -7.64 23.17
CA LEU A 14 4.50 -8.08 22.65
C LEU A 14 4.50 -9.59 22.37
N LYS A 15 3.75 -10.37 23.17
CA LYS A 15 3.63 -11.82 22.99
C LYS A 15 2.99 -12.11 21.62
N SER A 16 3.61 -13.03 20.90
CA SER A 16 3.04 -13.60 19.67
C SER A 16 1.75 -14.36 19.99
N ASN A 17 0.74 -14.14 19.16
CA ASN A 17 -0.52 -14.86 19.19
C ASN A 17 -1.04 -14.98 17.74
N PRO A 18 -0.38 -15.85 16.93
CA PRO A 18 -0.70 -15.96 15.52
C PRO A 18 -2.11 -16.53 15.33
N THR A 19 -2.78 -16.01 14.32
CA THR A 19 -4.08 -16.51 13.86
C THR A 19 -4.06 -16.63 12.34
N THR A 20 -4.91 -17.49 11.80
CA THR A 20 -5.04 -17.68 10.36
C THR A 20 -6.50 -17.50 9.98
N TYR A 21 -6.76 -16.90 8.84
CA TYR A 21 -8.10 -16.79 8.28
C TYR A 21 -8.08 -17.01 6.77
N ASP A 22 -9.20 -17.50 6.24
CA ASP A 22 -9.40 -17.66 4.80
C ASP A 22 -10.05 -16.39 4.24
N PHE A 23 -9.59 -15.97 3.04
CA PHE A 23 -10.09 -14.80 2.33
C PHE A 23 -10.37 -15.16 0.88
N ASN A 24 -11.63 -15.03 0.47
CA ASN A 24 -12.03 -15.24 -0.91
C ASN A 24 -12.21 -13.88 -1.60
N PHE A 25 -11.56 -13.72 -2.73
CA PHE A 25 -11.68 -12.51 -3.53
C PHE A 25 -11.74 -12.86 -5.02
N ARG A 26 -12.84 -12.49 -5.67
CA ARG A 26 -13.18 -12.94 -7.02
C ARG A 26 -13.15 -14.48 -7.06
N GLU A 27 -12.45 -15.09 -8.00
CA GLU A 27 -12.36 -16.55 -8.17
C GLU A 27 -11.18 -17.20 -7.40
N HIS A 28 -10.48 -16.42 -6.56
CA HIS A 28 -9.30 -16.86 -5.82
C HIS A 28 -9.59 -17.00 -4.33
N SER A 29 -8.99 -18.04 -3.73
CA SER A 29 -8.99 -18.28 -2.28
C SER A 29 -7.60 -18.08 -1.73
N PHE A 30 -7.48 -17.30 -0.68
CA PHE A 30 -6.24 -16.98 0.01
C PHE A 30 -6.31 -17.43 1.46
N LYS A 31 -5.17 -17.78 2.03
CA LYS A 31 -5.02 -18.03 3.45
C LYS A 31 -3.97 -17.10 4.04
N PHE A 32 -4.38 -16.25 4.97
CA PHE A 32 -3.49 -15.28 5.61
C PHE A 32 -3.22 -15.62 7.06
N LYS A 33 -1.94 -15.72 7.40
CA LYS A 33 -1.45 -15.75 8.78
C LYS A 33 -1.21 -14.32 9.25
N THR A 34 -1.67 -14.01 10.44
CA THR A 34 -1.49 -12.72 11.11
C THR A 34 -1.03 -12.93 12.55
N ASP A 35 -0.63 -11.87 13.25
CA ASP A 35 -0.20 -11.97 14.65
C ASP A 35 -0.59 -10.70 15.44
N ALA A 36 -0.38 -10.74 16.74
CA ALA A 36 -0.40 -9.54 17.56
C ALA A 36 0.65 -8.54 17.05
N GLY A 37 0.30 -7.25 17.04
CA GLY A 37 1.20 -6.19 16.57
C GLY A 37 1.20 -5.94 15.07
N VAL A 38 0.35 -6.60 14.29
CA VAL A 38 0.05 -6.23 12.91
C VAL A 38 -1.37 -5.70 12.77
N PHE A 39 -1.58 -4.83 11.79
CA PHE A 39 -2.90 -4.24 11.55
C PHE A 39 -3.90 -5.29 11.05
N SER A 40 -5.17 -5.18 11.50
CA SER A 40 -6.30 -6.03 11.08
C SER A 40 -6.08 -7.54 11.27
N LYS A 41 -5.92 -7.96 12.51
CA LYS A 41 -5.50 -9.31 12.92
C LYS A 41 -6.37 -10.48 12.44
N ASN A 42 -7.69 -10.32 12.30
CA ASN A 42 -8.62 -11.45 12.10
C ASN A 42 -9.28 -11.48 10.71
N TYR A 43 -9.10 -10.45 9.91
CA TYR A 43 -9.69 -10.30 8.58
C TYR A 43 -9.01 -9.15 7.84
N ILE A 44 -9.16 -9.09 6.53
CA ILE A 44 -8.75 -7.92 5.76
C ILE A 44 -9.62 -6.72 6.15
N ASP A 45 -9.01 -5.58 6.47
CA ASP A 45 -9.78 -4.40 6.82
C ASP A 45 -10.59 -3.86 5.63
N PHE A 46 -11.65 -3.14 5.96
CA PHE A 46 -12.59 -2.65 4.94
C PHE A 46 -11.94 -1.67 3.95
N GLY A 47 -10.94 -0.91 4.39
CA GLY A 47 -10.19 -0.01 3.51
C GLY A 47 -9.36 -0.77 2.48
N SER A 48 -8.60 -1.77 2.92
CA SER A 48 -7.81 -2.66 2.06
C SER A 48 -8.71 -3.44 1.09
N PHE A 49 -9.86 -3.95 1.57
CA PHE A 49 -10.85 -4.59 0.71
C PHE A 49 -11.38 -3.62 -0.37
N THR A 50 -11.74 -2.39 0.02
CA THR A 50 -12.23 -1.36 -0.93
C THR A 50 -11.14 -0.97 -1.94
N MET A 51 -9.87 -0.96 -1.53
CA MET A 51 -8.74 -0.74 -2.44
C MET A 51 -8.64 -1.86 -3.48
N LEU A 52 -8.72 -3.13 -3.06
CA LEU A 52 -8.68 -4.27 -3.96
C LEU A 52 -9.84 -4.28 -4.98
N GLU A 53 -11.03 -3.88 -4.55
CA GLU A 53 -12.19 -3.73 -5.44
C GLU A 53 -12.01 -2.64 -6.51
N ALA A 54 -11.36 -1.54 -6.14
CA ALA A 54 -11.20 -0.36 -6.99
C ALA A 54 -9.96 -0.44 -7.89
N PHE A 55 -8.92 -1.15 -7.46
CA PHE A 55 -7.62 -1.15 -8.13
C PHE A 55 -7.66 -1.92 -9.46
N THR A 56 -7.03 -1.31 -10.46
CA THR A 56 -6.70 -1.95 -11.73
C THR A 56 -5.31 -1.48 -12.13
N PRO A 57 -4.36 -2.38 -12.45
CA PRO A 57 -3.03 -1.99 -12.89
C PRO A 57 -3.09 -1.23 -14.21
N ASN A 58 -2.18 -0.29 -14.41
CA ASN A 58 -1.97 0.34 -15.70
C ASN A 58 -1.07 -0.53 -16.61
N SER A 59 -0.89 -0.10 -17.86
CA SER A 59 -0.14 -0.85 -18.88
C SER A 59 1.38 -0.60 -18.87
N ILE A 60 1.92 0.02 -17.82
CA ILE A 60 3.36 0.30 -17.72
C ILE A 60 4.07 -0.97 -17.28
N ASP A 61 5.10 -1.38 -18.04
CA ASP A 61 5.95 -2.53 -17.73
C ASP A 61 6.96 -2.15 -16.63
N ALA A 62 6.49 -2.12 -15.39
CA ALA A 62 7.27 -1.87 -14.19
C ALA A 62 6.53 -2.46 -12.98
N PRO A 63 7.23 -2.89 -11.92
CA PRO A 63 6.61 -3.51 -10.75
C PRO A 63 5.61 -2.58 -10.04
N ILE A 64 4.75 -3.17 -9.23
CA ILE A 64 3.87 -2.48 -8.28
C ILE A 64 4.54 -2.44 -6.90
N LEU A 65 4.37 -1.35 -6.16
CA LEU A 65 4.80 -1.23 -4.78
C LEU A 65 3.58 -1.19 -3.85
N ASP A 66 3.54 -2.11 -2.88
CA ASP A 66 2.60 -2.05 -1.74
C ASP A 66 3.35 -1.43 -0.54
N MET A 67 3.06 -0.16 -0.27
CA MET A 67 3.73 0.65 0.75
C MET A 67 2.98 0.57 2.08
N GLY A 68 3.65 0.03 3.11
CA GLY A 68 3.04 -0.26 4.40
C GLY A 68 2.19 -1.52 4.32
N CYS A 69 2.74 -2.60 3.78
CA CYS A 69 2.01 -3.81 3.38
C CYS A 69 1.40 -4.60 4.54
N GLY A 70 1.84 -4.36 5.79
CA GLY A 70 1.44 -5.18 6.93
C GLY A 70 1.84 -6.64 6.73
N TYR A 71 0.90 -7.57 6.86
CA TYR A 71 1.11 -9.01 6.61
C TYR A 71 0.87 -9.41 5.13
N GLY A 72 0.76 -8.43 4.21
CA GLY A 72 0.80 -8.60 2.77
C GLY A 72 -0.52 -8.80 2.00
N PRO A 73 -1.72 -8.53 2.56
CA PRO A 73 -2.97 -8.90 1.90
C PRO A 73 -3.20 -8.19 0.57
N ILE A 74 -2.85 -6.89 0.45
CA ILE A 74 -3.04 -6.15 -0.79
C ILE A 74 -2.08 -6.65 -1.86
N GLY A 75 -0.78 -6.65 -1.57
CA GLY A 75 0.25 -7.01 -2.54
C GLY A 75 0.13 -8.46 -3.04
N ILE A 76 -0.17 -9.42 -2.15
CA ILE A 76 -0.37 -10.84 -2.49
C ILE A 76 -1.58 -11.01 -3.41
N VAL A 77 -2.72 -10.41 -3.07
CA VAL A 77 -3.93 -10.50 -3.89
C VAL A 77 -3.71 -9.89 -5.27
N ILE A 78 -3.09 -8.71 -5.35
CA ILE A 78 -2.80 -8.03 -6.62
C ILE A 78 -1.85 -8.84 -7.48
N SER A 79 -0.75 -9.35 -6.89
CA SER A 79 0.21 -10.19 -7.61
C SER A 79 -0.45 -11.44 -8.21
N THR A 80 -1.36 -12.07 -7.47
CA THR A 80 -2.09 -13.25 -7.94
C THR A 80 -3.10 -12.92 -9.03
N LEU A 81 -3.92 -11.89 -8.83
CA LEU A 81 -5.00 -11.54 -9.75
C LEU A 81 -4.52 -11.07 -11.11
N TYR A 82 -3.42 -10.36 -11.13
CA TYR A 82 -2.93 -9.70 -12.34
C TYR A 82 -1.63 -10.33 -12.88
N ASP A 83 -1.15 -11.40 -12.24
CA ASP A 83 0.13 -12.04 -12.56
C ASP A 83 1.28 -11.02 -12.68
N HIS A 84 1.34 -10.07 -11.73
CA HIS A 84 2.20 -8.90 -11.78
C HIS A 84 3.29 -8.95 -10.70
N ASP A 85 4.48 -8.42 -11.02
CA ASP A 85 5.56 -8.27 -10.04
C ASP A 85 5.17 -7.22 -8.98
N VAL A 86 5.21 -7.62 -7.70
CA VAL A 86 4.87 -6.75 -6.57
C VAL A 86 5.99 -6.76 -5.53
N LEU A 87 6.52 -5.58 -5.24
CA LEU A 87 7.35 -5.34 -4.07
C LEU A 87 6.47 -4.86 -2.91
N MET A 88 6.62 -5.50 -1.76
CA MET A 88 5.90 -5.14 -0.53
C MET A 88 6.88 -4.65 0.51
N VAL A 89 6.61 -3.51 1.15
CA VAL A 89 7.49 -2.95 2.17
C VAL A 89 6.73 -2.53 3.42
N ASP A 90 7.34 -2.75 4.56
CA ASP A 90 6.85 -2.29 5.86
C ASP A 90 8.05 -2.03 6.80
N ILE A 91 7.89 -1.13 7.76
CA ILE A 91 8.91 -0.90 8.80
C ILE A 91 8.92 -2.02 9.84
N ASN A 92 7.79 -2.66 10.06
CA ASN A 92 7.57 -3.67 11.09
C ASN A 92 8.15 -5.03 10.68
N GLU A 93 9.20 -5.48 11.37
CA GLU A 93 9.87 -6.76 11.07
C GLU A 93 8.94 -7.97 11.19
N ARG A 94 8.00 -7.96 12.15
CA ARG A 94 7.01 -9.03 12.30
C ARG A 94 6.04 -9.05 11.12
N ALA A 95 5.62 -7.89 10.64
CA ALA A 95 4.79 -7.78 9.45
C ALA A 95 5.49 -8.38 8.23
N ILE A 96 6.74 -8.05 7.99
CA ILE A 96 7.54 -8.59 6.88
C ILE A 96 7.72 -10.12 6.99
N SER A 97 7.99 -10.63 8.20
CA SER A 97 8.07 -12.09 8.42
C SER A 97 6.76 -12.78 8.03
N LEU A 98 5.64 -12.25 8.49
CA LEU A 98 4.30 -12.76 8.13
C LEU A 98 4.00 -12.65 6.64
N THR A 99 4.39 -11.53 6.01
CA THR A 99 4.21 -11.36 4.55
C THR A 99 4.97 -12.42 3.78
N ASN A 100 6.22 -12.72 4.14
CA ASN A 100 7.00 -13.78 3.49
C ASN A 100 6.38 -15.17 3.71
N GLU A 101 5.87 -15.47 4.91
CA GLU A 101 5.13 -16.72 5.16
C GLU A 101 3.85 -16.78 4.31
N ASN A 102 3.12 -15.68 4.17
CA ASN A 102 1.89 -15.60 3.39
C ASN A 102 2.15 -15.70 1.88
N ILE A 103 3.25 -15.14 1.36
CA ILE A 103 3.69 -15.33 -0.03
C ILE A 103 3.87 -16.82 -0.32
N ILE A 104 4.60 -17.54 0.56
CA ILE A 104 4.88 -18.97 0.40
C ILE A 104 3.59 -19.78 0.49
N SER A 105 2.76 -19.55 1.50
CA SER A 105 1.53 -20.32 1.74
C SER A 105 0.46 -20.12 0.66
N ASN A 106 0.47 -18.99 -0.04
CA ASN A 106 -0.41 -18.70 -1.17
C ASN A 106 0.24 -18.97 -2.54
N HIS A 107 1.45 -19.54 -2.58
CA HIS A 107 2.18 -19.92 -3.80
C HIS A 107 2.39 -18.76 -4.78
N VAL A 108 2.64 -17.54 -4.28
CA VAL A 108 2.80 -16.34 -5.11
C VAL A 108 4.26 -16.16 -5.50
N SER A 109 4.59 -16.36 -6.76
CA SER A 109 5.98 -16.33 -7.27
C SER A 109 6.48 -14.92 -7.63
N LYS A 110 5.58 -14.00 -7.94
CA LYS A 110 5.89 -12.63 -8.39
C LYS A 110 5.83 -11.58 -7.27
N ALA A 111 5.71 -12.02 -6.02
CA ALA A 111 5.68 -11.11 -4.87
C ALA A 111 6.95 -11.25 -4.03
N LYS A 112 7.48 -10.12 -3.55
CA LYS A 112 8.63 -10.06 -2.64
C LYS A 112 8.33 -9.07 -1.52
N ALA A 113 8.80 -9.36 -0.31
CA ALA A 113 8.66 -8.45 0.82
C ALA A 113 10.03 -8.14 1.44
N GLN A 114 10.23 -6.88 1.79
CA GLN A 114 11.43 -6.42 2.49
C GLN A 114 11.10 -5.33 3.50
N LYS A 115 11.93 -5.24 4.55
CA LYS A 115 11.84 -4.16 5.52
C LYS A 115 12.27 -2.84 4.89
N SER A 116 11.49 -1.79 5.11
CA SER A 116 11.86 -0.42 4.74
C SER A 116 11.14 0.60 5.62
N TYR A 117 11.83 1.64 6.07
CA TYR A 117 11.16 2.84 6.52
C TYR A 117 10.84 3.68 5.29
N ILE A 118 9.56 3.74 4.95
CA ILE A 118 9.08 4.36 3.69
C ILE A 118 9.91 3.83 2.50
N TYR A 119 10.76 4.65 1.88
CA TYR A 119 11.56 4.29 0.70
C TYR A 119 13.04 4.00 0.99
N ASP A 120 13.49 4.02 2.25
CA ASP A 120 14.93 3.96 2.60
C ASP A 120 15.66 2.74 2.05
N SER A 121 14.96 1.62 1.86
CA SER A 121 15.52 0.39 1.30
C SER A 121 15.21 0.19 -0.18
N ILE A 122 14.69 1.21 -0.87
CA ILE A 122 14.35 1.20 -2.29
C ILE A 122 15.33 2.08 -3.04
N SER A 123 15.99 1.54 -4.08
CA SER A 123 16.90 2.33 -4.92
C SER A 123 16.17 3.50 -5.59
N ASP A 124 16.78 4.66 -5.64
CA ASP A 124 16.24 5.86 -6.33
C ASP A 124 16.00 5.63 -7.83
N GLU A 125 16.71 4.67 -8.43
CA GLU A 125 16.54 4.28 -9.83
C GLU A 125 15.34 3.39 -10.05
N MET A 126 14.86 2.71 -9.01
CA MET A 126 13.71 1.79 -9.11
C MET A 126 12.42 2.59 -9.32
N LYS A 127 11.72 2.28 -10.40
CA LYS A 127 10.44 2.91 -10.75
C LYS A 127 9.32 1.88 -10.75
N PHE A 128 8.13 2.35 -10.34
CA PHE A 128 6.94 1.53 -10.21
C PHE A 128 5.85 2.01 -11.18
N SER A 129 5.10 1.06 -11.72
CA SER A 129 3.89 1.34 -12.49
C SER A 129 2.78 1.90 -11.60
N SER A 130 2.64 1.33 -10.42
CA SER A 130 1.70 1.79 -9.40
C SER A 130 2.32 1.69 -8.02
N ILE A 131 1.99 2.63 -7.15
CA ILE A 131 2.28 2.57 -5.72
C ILE A 131 0.94 2.59 -4.99
N ILE A 132 0.72 1.60 -4.13
CA ILE A 132 -0.52 1.42 -3.39
C ILE A 132 -0.23 1.58 -1.92
N THR A 133 -1.09 2.27 -1.18
CA THR A 133 -0.95 2.38 0.27
C THR A 133 -2.28 2.47 1.00
N ASN A 134 -2.37 1.76 2.10
CA ASN A 134 -3.31 2.02 3.19
C ASN A 134 -2.51 2.68 4.32
N PRO A 135 -2.32 4.01 4.29
CA PRO A 135 -1.28 4.65 5.06
C PRO A 135 -1.56 4.59 6.56
N PRO A 136 -0.50 4.59 7.38
CA PRO A 136 -0.60 4.48 8.81
C PRO A 136 -1.01 5.80 9.46
N ILE A 137 -2.28 6.01 9.60
CA ILE A 137 -2.86 7.27 10.12
C ILE A 137 -2.28 7.65 11.49
N ARG A 138 -2.00 6.66 12.34
CA ARG A 138 -1.47 6.90 13.69
C ARG A 138 -0.01 7.35 13.73
N ALA A 139 0.74 7.18 12.65
CA ALA A 139 2.11 7.70 12.53
C ALA A 139 2.17 9.22 12.35
N GLY A 140 1.02 9.81 12.05
CA GLY A 140 0.89 11.25 11.88
C GLY A 140 0.99 11.71 10.43
N LYS A 141 0.52 12.93 10.22
CA LYS A 141 0.38 13.54 8.90
C LYS A 141 1.70 13.66 8.13
N LYS A 142 2.80 13.92 8.85
CA LYS A 142 4.14 14.04 8.23
C LYS A 142 4.52 12.75 7.51
N VAL A 143 4.43 11.59 8.19
CA VAL A 143 4.78 10.29 7.61
C VAL A 143 3.92 9.96 6.38
N ILE A 144 2.62 10.28 6.45
CA ILE A 144 1.70 10.07 5.31
C ILE A 144 2.13 10.92 4.11
N PHE A 145 2.51 12.16 4.33
CA PHE A 145 2.96 13.06 3.25
C PHE A 145 4.34 12.67 2.72
N ASP A 146 5.26 12.22 3.57
CA ASP A 146 6.56 11.66 3.14
C ASP A 146 6.35 10.43 2.23
N ILE A 147 5.32 9.59 2.48
CA ILE A 147 4.93 8.49 1.57
C ILE A 147 4.48 9.03 0.21
N TYR A 148 3.66 10.08 0.17
CA TYR A 148 3.16 10.65 -1.10
C TYR A 148 4.28 11.32 -1.88
N ASP A 149 5.13 12.11 -1.21
CA ASP A 149 6.26 12.81 -1.84
C ASP A 149 7.27 11.83 -2.42
N GLY A 150 7.56 10.74 -1.68
CA GLY A 150 8.39 9.65 -2.17
C GLY A 150 7.75 8.89 -3.34
N ALA A 151 6.42 8.70 -3.32
CA ALA A 151 5.71 8.07 -4.43
C ALA A 151 5.89 8.85 -5.74
N PHE A 152 5.83 10.17 -5.70
CA PHE A 152 6.08 11.00 -6.87
C PHE A 152 7.47 10.77 -7.47
N LYS A 153 8.49 10.54 -6.62
CA LYS A 153 9.86 10.27 -7.07
C LYS A 153 9.98 8.88 -7.69
N HIS A 154 9.38 7.87 -7.04
CA HIS A 154 9.53 6.46 -7.42
C HIS A 154 8.54 5.96 -8.47
N LEU A 155 7.51 6.70 -8.81
CA LEU A 155 6.63 6.35 -9.93
C LEU A 155 7.33 6.55 -11.28
N ALA A 156 7.12 5.60 -12.20
CA ALA A 156 7.40 5.78 -13.61
C ALA A 156 6.55 6.93 -14.18
N LEU A 157 6.95 7.47 -15.32
CA LEU A 157 6.11 8.44 -16.04
C LEU A 157 4.79 7.77 -16.46
N GLY A 158 3.66 8.39 -16.14
CA GLY A 158 2.34 7.81 -16.33
C GLY A 158 1.91 6.87 -15.19
N GLY A 159 2.82 6.51 -14.27
CA GLY A 159 2.52 5.68 -13.11
C GLY A 159 1.56 6.34 -12.12
N GLU A 160 0.92 5.54 -11.29
CA GLU A 160 -0.21 5.95 -10.46
C GLU A 160 0.02 5.67 -8.98
N LEU A 161 -0.26 6.67 -8.13
CA LEU A 161 -0.38 6.49 -6.68
C LEU A 161 -1.84 6.23 -6.32
N TRP A 162 -2.07 5.14 -5.60
CA TRP A 162 -3.37 4.72 -5.08
C TRP A 162 -3.36 4.75 -3.56
N VAL A 163 -4.29 5.51 -2.98
CA VAL A 163 -4.38 5.71 -1.53
C VAL A 163 -5.77 5.38 -1.04
N VAL A 164 -5.88 4.52 -0.03
CA VAL A 164 -7.12 4.37 0.73
C VAL A 164 -7.04 5.14 2.03
N ILE A 165 -8.04 5.99 2.30
CA ILE A 165 -8.06 6.81 3.51
C ILE A 165 -9.49 7.12 3.96
N GLN A 166 -9.74 7.10 5.27
CA GLN A 166 -11.05 7.51 5.79
C GLN A 166 -11.23 9.03 5.74
N LYS A 167 -12.47 9.46 5.45
CA LYS A 167 -12.85 10.88 5.46
C LYS A 167 -12.43 11.58 6.75
N LYS A 168 -12.72 10.96 7.91
CA LYS A 168 -12.41 11.50 9.25
C LYS A 168 -10.92 11.44 9.61
N GLN A 169 -10.11 10.69 8.87
CA GLN A 169 -8.70 10.47 9.14
C GLN A 169 -7.78 11.22 8.19
N GLY A 170 -8.31 12.22 7.45
CA GLY A 170 -7.51 13.15 6.66
C GLY A 170 -7.68 13.05 5.13
N ALA A 171 -8.74 12.40 4.61
CA ALA A 171 -8.95 12.34 3.17
C ALA A 171 -8.96 13.71 2.47
N PRO A 172 -9.59 14.78 3.03
CA PRO A 172 -9.52 16.10 2.41
C PRO A 172 -8.10 16.66 2.33
N SER A 173 -7.31 16.52 3.40
CA SER A 173 -5.93 17.02 3.41
C SER A 173 -4.99 16.20 2.54
N SER A 174 -5.20 14.87 2.45
CA SER A 174 -4.48 14.01 1.53
C SER A 174 -4.78 14.38 0.08
N LYS A 175 -6.07 14.57 -0.25
CA LYS A 175 -6.46 15.01 -1.60
C LYS A 175 -5.81 16.33 -1.98
N ALA A 176 -5.85 17.34 -1.11
CA ALA A 176 -5.23 18.64 -1.37
C ALA A 176 -3.70 18.53 -1.55
N HIS A 177 -3.01 17.71 -0.73
CA HIS A 177 -1.57 17.48 -0.90
C HIS A 177 -1.25 16.79 -2.23
N LEU A 178 -2.00 15.76 -2.58
CA LEU A 178 -1.84 15.05 -3.85
C LEU A 178 -2.13 15.93 -5.07
N GLU A 179 -3.16 16.79 -5.01
CA GLU A 179 -3.45 17.78 -6.05
C GLU A 179 -2.29 18.77 -6.21
N GLY A 180 -1.69 19.23 -5.11
CA GLY A 180 -0.52 20.09 -5.16
C GLY A 180 0.73 19.41 -5.74
N LEU A 181 0.94 18.12 -5.41
CA LEU A 181 2.12 17.37 -5.80
C LEU A 181 2.03 16.83 -7.24
N PHE A 182 0.89 16.23 -7.62
CA PHE A 182 0.67 15.59 -8.91
C PHE A 182 -0.08 16.47 -9.91
N SER A 183 -0.68 17.58 -9.44
CA SER A 183 -1.64 18.45 -10.15
C SER A 183 -2.89 17.71 -10.61
N ASN A 184 -3.11 16.54 -10.08
CA ASN A 184 -4.33 15.77 -10.26
C ASN A 184 -4.56 14.87 -9.05
N CYS A 185 -5.82 14.66 -8.68
CA CYS A 185 -6.22 13.67 -7.70
C CYS A 185 -7.68 13.31 -7.91
N GLU A 186 -7.90 12.14 -8.47
CA GLU A 186 -9.22 11.57 -8.66
C GLU A 186 -9.71 10.89 -7.38
N VAL A 187 -10.99 11.03 -7.07
CA VAL A 187 -11.68 10.18 -6.09
C VAL A 187 -12.35 9.04 -6.86
N VAL A 188 -11.67 7.90 -6.95
CA VAL A 188 -12.12 6.73 -7.72
C VAL A 188 -13.42 6.16 -7.15
N CYS A 189 -13.47 6.00 -5.83
CA CYS A 189 -14.70 5.58 -5.15
C CYS A 189 -14.77 6.09 -3.70
N LYS A 190 -15.98 6.05 -3.15
CA LYS A 190 -16.29 6.31 -1.73
C LYS A 190 -17.17 5.19 -1.21
N ASN A 191 -16.72 4.50 -0.17
CA ASN A 191 -17.49 3.41 0.42
C ASN A 191 -17.36 3.44 1.96
N LYS A 192 -18.49 3.48 2.67
CA LYS A 192 -18.58 3.51 4.16
C LYS A 192 -17.59 4.48 4.81
N GLY A 193 -17.40 5.65 4.21
CA GLY A 193 -16.50 6.69 4.72
C GLY A 193 -15.02 6.52 4.34
N TYR A 194 -14.64 5.47 3.62
CA TYR A 194 -13.34 5.34 2.96
C TYR A 194 -13.37 5.97 1.58
N PHE A 195 -12.30 6.61 1.20
CA PHE A 195 -12.06 7.18 -0.11
C PHE A 195 -10.88 6.46 -0.75
N ILE A 196 -11.02 6.07 -2.00
CA ILE A 196 -9.89 5.67 -2.83
C ILE A 196 -9.50 6.88 -3.67
N LEU A 197 -8.29 7.39 -3.40
CA LEU A 197 -7.70 8.50 -4.13
C LEU A 197 -6.68 7.94 -5.12
N LYS A 198 -6.65 8.50 -6.31
CA LYS A 198 -5.68 8.16 -7.36
C LYS A 198 -5.07 9.42 -7.93
N SER A 199 -3.74 9.44 -8.03
CA SER A 199 -2.98 10.52 -8.70
C SER A 199 -2.01 9.93 -9.69
N ARG A 200 -1.85 10.55 -10.85
CA ARG A 200 -1.01 10.08 -11.95
C ARG A 200 0.19 11.01 -12.14
N LYS A 201 1.38 10.45 -12.26
CA LYS A 201 2.59 11.20 -12.59
C LYS A 201 2.61 11.57 -14.06
N CYS A 202 2.34 12.84 -14.37
CA CYS A 202 2.34 13.37 -15.72
C CYS A 202 3.66 14.11 -16.02
N ASN A 203 4.01 14.17 -17.31
CA ASN A 203 5.16 14.99 -17.75
C ASN A 203 4.70 16.42 -18.02
N TRP A 204 5.09 17.36 -17.15
CA TRP A 204 4.69 18.77 -17.24
C TRP A 204 5.19 19.48 -18.48
N HIS A 205 6.29 19.00 -19.11
CA HIS A 205 6.87 19.66 -20.29
C HIS A 205 6.00 19.53 -21.56
N ILE A 206 5.01 18.63 -21.57
CA ILE A 206 4.13 18.46 -22.75
C ILE A 206 2.96 19.45 -22.72
N LEU A 207 2.52 19.93 -21.55
CA LEU A 207 1.38 20.82 -21.42
C LEU A 207 1.68 22.29 -21.75
N ILE A 208 2.94 22.71 -21.76
CA ILE A 208 3.33 24.11 -22.06
C ILE A 208 3.43 24.37 -23.57
N ASN A 209 3.49 23.32 -24.40
CA ASN A 209 3.62 23.46 -25.86
C ASN A 209 2.29 23.34 -26.64
N VAL A 210 1.14 23.38 -25.96
CA VAL A 210 -0.21 23.26 -26.58
C VAL A 210 -1.07 24.50 -26.32
N ILE A 211 -0.44 25.61 -25.87
CA ILE A 211 -1.13 26.93 -25.76
C ILE A 211 -0.49 27.89 -26.73
#